data_867a31e0dff64d71889d5f61dc100366
#
_entry.id   867a31e0dff64d71889d5f61dc100366
#
_cell.length_a   1.000
_cell.length_b   1.000
_cell.length_c   1.000
_cell.angle_alpha   90.00
_cell.angle_beta   90.00
_cell.angle_gamma   90.00
#
_symmetry.space_group_name_H-M   'P 1'
#
loop_
_entity.id
_entity.type
_entity.pdbx_description
1 polymer ?
#
loop_
_entity_poly.entity_id
_entity_poly.type
_entity_poly.pdbx_seq_one_letter_code
_entity_poly.pdbx_strand_id
1 'polypeptide(L)'
;EMDMLVLSLVKILIDSLNEKKITSQLTGSYEKLVGSIFKLEAWLIEKDIENYDEHIKFLRNLQELRSSGTGHRKGKGYQKITKALDVKNENYAETFSNLLNSATAFLEFMEENMEKIV
;
A
#
# COMPACT_ATOMS: atom_id res chain seq x y z
N GLU A 1 4.95 8.65 -16.98
CA GLU A 1 6.09 8.35 -16.17
C GLU A 1 5.78 7.52 -14.95
N MET A 2 6.71 6.64 -14.60
CA MET A 2 6.50 5.73 -13.48
C MET A 2 6.37 6.46 -12.15
N ASP A 3 7.17 7.50 -11.95
CA ASP A 3 7.11 8.27 -10.70
C ASP A 3 5.74 8.90 -10.49
N MET A 4 5.12 9.39 -11.55
CA MET A 4 3.78 9.98 -11.47
C MET A 4 2.73 8.93 -11.13
N LEU A 5 2.85 7.74 -11.70
CA LEU A 5 1.95 6.64 -11.39
C LEU A 5 2.07 6.26 -9.92
N VAL A 6 3.30 6.10 -9.43
CA VAL A 6 3.54 5.74 -8.03
C VAL A 6 2.97 6.80 -7.11
N LEU A 7 3.22 8.09 -7.40
CA LEU A 7 2.67 9.17 -6.58
C LEU A 7 1.14 9.16 -6.56
N SER A 8 0.53 8.93 -7.72
CA SER A 8 -0.92 8.87 -7.83
C SER A 8 -1.49 7.70 -7.03
N LEU A 9 -0.88 6.52 -7.13
CA LEU A 9 -1.35 5.35 -6.40
C LEU A 9 -1.19 5.52 -4.90
N VAL A 10 -0.07 6.08 -4.44
CA VAL A 10 0.12 6.36 -3.01
C VAL A 10 -0.97 7.30 -2.51
N LYS A 11 -1.26 8.34 -3.27
CA LYS A 11 -2.27 9.31 -2.90
C LYS A 11 -3.66 8.68 -2.80
N ILE A 12 -4.00 7.83 -3.75
CA ILE A 12 -5.32 7.20 -3.80
C ILE A 12 -5.44 6.07 -2.77
N LEU A 13 -4.42 5.24 -2.63
CA LEU A 13 -4.51 4.02 -1.83
C LEU A 13 -4.03 4.18 -0.39
N ILE A 14 -3.10 5.07 -0.14
CA ILE A 14 -2.47 5.21 1.18
C ILE A 14 -2.86 6.52 1.84
N ASP A 15 -2.62 7.65 1.17
CA ASP A 15 -2.87 8.97 1.76
C ASP A 15 -4.37 9.21 1.97
N SER A 16 -5.23 8.52 1.21
CA SER A 16 -6.68 8.64 1.37
C SER A 16 -7.22 7.81 2.54
N LEU A 17 -6.41 6.94 3.14
CA LEU A 17 -6.86 6.15 4.28
C LEU A 17 -7.19 7.08 5.45
N ASN A 18 -8.38 6.94 5.99
CA ASN A 18 -8.82 7.77 7.11
C ASN A 18 -8.29 7.19 8.41
N GLU A 19 -7.09 7.64 8.79
CA GLU A 19 -6.39 7.16 9.97
C GLU A 19 -7.19 7.33 11.25
N LYS A 20 -7.88 8.46 11.39
CA LYS A 20 -8.68 8.73 12.58
C LYS A 20 -9.84 7.76 12.71
N LYS A 21 -10.52 7.49 11.60
CA LYS A 21 -11.65 6.57 11.59
C LYS A 21 -11.19 5.15 11.89
N ILE A 22 -10.09 4.73 11.26
CA ILE A 22 -9.52 3.41 11.51
C ILE A 22 -9.14 3.27 12.99
N THR A 23 -8.43 4.27 13.52
CA THR A 23 -8.01 4.27 14.92
C THR A 23 -9.21 4.21 15.86
N SER A 24 -10.28 4.92 15.56
CA SER A 24 -11.47 4.93 16.41
C SER A 24 -12.16 3.58 16.49
N GLN A 25 -11.93 2.71 15.52
CA GLN A 25 -12.52 1.37 15.48
C GLN A 25 -11.62 0.30 16.08
N LEU A 26 -10.38 0.66 16.44
CA LEU A 26 -9.47 -0.27 17.08
C LEU A 26 -9.76 -0.36 18.57
N THR A 27 -9.77 -1.58 19.10
CA THR A 27 -10.06 -1.81 20.54
C THR A 27 -8.80 -1.82 21.38
N GLY A 28 -7.65 -2.14 20.78
CA GLY A 28 -6.37 -2.15 21.51
C GLY A 28 -5.73 -0.76 21.55
N SER A 29 -4.62 -0.68 22.28
CA SER A 29 -3.82 0.55 22.34
C SER A 29 -2.75 0.50 21.25
N TYR A 30 -2.87 1.39 20.27
CA TYR A 30 -1.97 1.43 19.14
C TYR A 30 -1.22 2.75 19.05
N GLU A 31 -0.97 3.36 20.21
CA GLU A 31 -0.31 4.67 20.27
C GLU A 31 1.08 4.67 19.65
N LYS A 32 1.75 3.52 19.66
CA LYS A 32 3.10 3.40 19.11
C LYS A 32 3.10 3.16 17.59
N LEU A 33 1.94 2.87 17.01
CA LEU A 33 1.85 2.65 15.57
C LEU A 33 1.82 4.00 14.86
N VAL A 34 2.76 4.18 13.95
CA VAL A 34 2.87 5.40 13.17
C VAL A 34 2.52 5.07 11.72
N GLY A 35 1.61 5.86 11.16
CA GLY A 35 1.23 5.74 9.76
C GLY A 35 -0.02 4.92 9.53
N SER A 36 -0.68 5.23 8.42
CA SER A 36 -1.96 4.64 8.06
C SER A 36 -1.88 3.15 7.73
N ILE A 37 -0.76 2.72 7.14
CA ILE A 37 -0.63 1.30 6.75
C ILE A 37 -0.57 0.40 7.97
N PHE A 38 0.19 0.78 9.01
CA PHE A 38 0.25 0.01 10.24
C PHE A 38 -1.10 -0.06 10.93
N LYS A 39 -1.83 1.04 10.92
CA LYS A 39 -3.16 1.07 11.52
C LYS A 39 -4.17 0.27 10.74
N LEU A 40 -4.07 0.29 9.41
CA LEU A 40 -4.91 -0.55 8.57
C LEU A 40 -4.64 -2.02 8.85
N GLU A 41 -3.38 -2.41 8.96
CA GLU A 41 -3.02 -3.79 9.27
C GLU A 41 -3.59 -4.22 10.62
N ALA A 42 -3.44 -3.39 11.65
CA ALA A 42 -3.98 -3.67 12.97
C ALA A 42 -5.51 -3.85 12.92
N TRP A 43 -6.17 -2.99 12.15
CA TRP A 43 -7.61 -3.05 11.96
C TRP A 43 -8.05 -4.34 11.28
N LEU A 44 -7.33 -4.75 10.23
CA LEU A 44 -7.61 -6.00 9.54
C LEU A 44 -7.45 -7.21 10.46
N ILE A 45 -6.42 -7.19 11.30
CA ILE A 45 -6.19 -8.25 12.28
C ILE A 45 -7.32 -8.29 13.31
N GLU A 46 -7.71 -7.15 13.85
CA GLU A 46 -8.78 -7.09 14.84
C GLU A 46 -10.13 -7.54 14.30
N LYS A 47 -10.37 -7.32 13.02
CA LYS A 47 -11.62 -7.71 12.37
C LYS A 47 -11.58 -9.13 11.83
N ASP A 48 -10.52 -9.88 12.10
CA ASP A 48 -10.33 -11.26 11.63
C ASP A 48 -10.44 -11.40 10.11
N ILE A 49 -9.95 -10.40 9.39
CA ILE A 49 -9.96 -10.44 7.94
C ILE A 49 -8.71 -11.20 7.46
N GLU A 50 -8.93 -12.25 6.69
CA GLU A 50 -7.85 -13.08 6.19
C GLU A 50 -7.28 -12.54 4.88
N ASN A 51 -6.11 -13.05 4.51
CA ASN A 51 -5.48 -12.79 3.21
C ASN A 51 -5.09 -11.33 2.98
N TYR A 52 -4.78 -10.61 4.06
CA TYR A 52 -4.40 -9.20 3.97
C TYR A 52 -2.90 -9.01 3.71
N ASP A 53 -2.09 -10.02 3.98
CA ASP A 53 -0.62 -9.89 3.98
C ASP A 53 -0.04 -9.32 2.70
N GLU A 54 -0.44 -9.85 1.56
CA GLU A 54 0.12 -9.40 0.28
C GLU A 54 -0.33 -7.99 -0.06
N HIS A 55 -1.51 -7.59 0.39
CA HIS A 55 -2.01 -6.23 0.16
C HIS A 55 -1.24 -5.22 1.01
N ILE A 56 -1.03 -5.54 2.27
CA ILE A 56 -0.24 -4.68 3.16
C ILE A 56 1.19 -4.57 2.64
N LYS A 57 1.76 -5.69 2.22
CA LYS A 57 3.11 -5.70 1.64
C LYS A 57 3.18 -4.81 0.38
N PHE A 58 2.18 -4.90 -0.47
CA PHE A 58 2.11 -4.06 -1.66
C PHE A 58 2.08 -2.57 -1.28
N LEU A 59 1.25 -2.19 -0.31
CA LEU A 59 1.17 -0.79 0.13
C LEU A 59 2.50 -0.30 0.70
N ARG A 60 3.16 -1.12 1.52
CA ARG A 60 4.47 -0.77 2.09
C ARG A 60 5.52 -0.59 1.00
N ASN A 61 5.55 -1.51 0.05
CA ASN A 61 6.50 -1.42 -1.05
C ASN A 61 6.23 -0.19 -1.92
N LEU A 62 4.97 0.12 -2.16
CA LEU A 62 4.58 1.29 -2.94
C LEU A 62 5.02 2.58 -2.25
N GLN A 63 4.81 2.67 -0.95
CA GLN A 63 5.22 3.84 -0.19
C GLN A 63 6.74 3.98 -0.14
N GLU A 64 7.45 2.86 0.01
CA GLU A 64 8.90 2.84 -0.02
C GLU A 64 9.42 3.29 -1.38
N LEU A 65 8.78 2.86 -2.44
CA LEU A 65 9.15 3.28 -3.79
C LEU A 65 8.98 4.78 -3.96
N ARG A 66 7.92 5.36 -3.41
CA ARG A 66 7.73 6.80 -3.43
C ARG A 66 8.87 7.51 -2.68
N SER A 67 9.20 7.01 -1.49
CA SER A 67 10.21 7.65 -0.64
C SER A 67 11.60 7.57 -1.22
N SER A 68 11.94 6.46 -1.86
CA SER A 68 13.30 6.22 -2.35
C SER A 68 13.50 6.56 -3.81
N GLY A 69 12.42 6.65 -4.58
CA GLY A 69 12.49 6.82 -6.03
C GLY A 69 12.34 8.25 -6.51
N THR A 70 11.45 9.00 -5.87
CA THR A 70 11.11 10.33 -6.35
C THR A 70 12.16 11.36 -5.97
N GLY A 71 12.82 11.92 -6.98
CA GLY A 71 13.78 12.99 -6.80
C GLY A 71 15.09 12.58 -6.15
N HIS A 72 15.34 11.29 -5.96
CA HIS A 72 16.51 10.82 -5.26
C HIS A 72 17.30 9.77 -6.02
N ARG A 73 18.41 9.42 -5.45
CA ARG A 73 19.32 8.44 -6.01
C ARG A 73 18.68 7.08 -6.03
N LYS A 74 18.92 6.40 -7.11
CA LYS A 74 18.46 5.03 -7.27
C LYS A 74 19.48 4.10 -6.63
N GLY A 75 19.55 4.15 -5.29
CA GLY A 75 20.45 3.32 -4.52
C GLY A 75 19.90 1.92 -4.28
N LYS A 76 20.56 1.22 -3.35
CA LYS A 76 20.22 -0.17 -3.05
C LYS A 76 18.78 -0.34 -2.58
N GLY A 77 18.27 0.60 -1.81
CA GLY A 77 16.87 0.56 -1.34
C GLY A 77 15.90 0.64 -2.51
N TYR A 78 16.14 1.55 -3.43
CA TYR A 78 15.32 1.70 -4.62
C TYR A 78 15.33 0.41 -5.45
N GLN A 79 16.52 -0.16 -5.68
CA GLN A 79 16.65 -1.38 -6.49
C GLN A 79 15.89 -2.55 -5.86
N LYS A 80 15.98 -2.69 -4.54
CA LYS A 80 15.28 -3.75 -3.83
C LYS A 80 13.77 -3.62 -4.00
N ILE A 81 13.24 -2.42 -3.87
CA ILE A 81 11.80 -2.18 -3.96
C ILE A 81 11.30 -2.31 -5.39
N THR A 82 12.04 -1.83 -6.38
CA THR A 82 11.65 -1.98 -7.76
C THR A 82 11.60 -3.45 -8.15
N LYS A 83 12.52 -4.25 -7.63
CA LYS A 83 12.50 -5.69 -7.84
C LYS A 83 11.30 -6.35 -7.19
N ALA A 84 10.97 -5.94 -5.95
CA ALA A 84 9.83 -6.50 -5.24
C ALA A 84 8.50 -6.17 -5.92
N LEU A 85 8.40 -5.02 -6.56
CA LEU A 85 7.20 -4.59 -7.29
C LEU A 85 7.25 -4.96 -8.78
N ASP A 86 8.30 -5.67 -9.18
CA ASP A 86 8.50 -6.05 -10.58
C ASP A 86 8.51 -4.84 -11.52
N VAL A 87 9.15 -3.76 -11.07
CA VAL A 87 9.29 -2.55 -11.86
C VAL A 87 10.50 -2.71 -12.78
N LYS A 88 10.26 -2.66 -14.08
CA LYS A 88 11.31 -2.81 -15.07
C LYS A 88 11.50 -1.50 -15.82
N ASN A 89 12.72 -1.02 -15.89
CA ASN A 89 13.02 0.24 -16.58
C ASN A 89 12.73 0.19 -18.08
N GLU A 90 12.71 -1.02 -18.65
CA GLU A 90 12.60 -1.20 -20.10
C GLU A 90 11.19 -1.50 -20.58
N ASN A 91 10.26 -1.81 -19.69
CA ASN A 91 8.90 -2.15 -20.06
C ASN A 91 7.90 -1.46 -19.16
N TYR A 92 7.65 -0.21 -19.45
CA TYR A 92 6.71 0.59 -18.66
C TYR A 92 5.28 0.06 -18.74
N ALA A 93 4.89 -0.48 -19.89
CA ALA A 93 3.53 -0.97 -20.07
C ALA A 93 3.25 -2.15 -19.15
N GLU A 94 4.19 -3.10 -19.06
CA GLU A 94 4.06 -4.25 -18.18
C GLU A 94 4.06 -3.83 -16.72
N THR A 95 5.01 -2.96 -16.33
CA THR A 95 5.10 -2.46 -14.97
C THR A 95 3.84 -1.69 -14.59
N PHE A 96 3.36 -0.84 -15.48
CA PHE A 96 2.14 -0.08 -15.29
C PHE A 96 0.96 -1.02 -15.02
N SER A 97 0.81 -2.05 -15.86
CA SER A 97 -0.26 -3.03 -15.71
C SER A 97 -0.14 -3.79 -14.38
N ASN A 98 1.07 -4.19 -14.00
CA ASN A 98 1.28 -4.91 -12.74
C ASN A 98 0.89 -4.07 -11.54
N LEU A 99 1.28 -2.81 -11.52
CA LEU A 99 0.92 -1.91 -10.42
C LEU A 99 -0.59 -1.67 -10.36
N LEU A 100 -1.22 -1.48 -11.52
CA LEU A 100 -2.67 -1.29 -11.57
C LEU A 100 -3.41 -2.55 -11.15
N ASN A 101 -2.92 -3.72 -11.53
CA ASN A 101 -3.54 -4.98 -11.12
C ASN A 101 -3.48 -5.17 -9.61
N SER A 102 -2.33 -4.87 -9.00
CA SER A 102 -2.18 -4.97 -7.55
C SER A 102 -3.06 -3.95 -6.83
N ALA A 103 -3.16 -2.74 -7.38
CA ALA A 103 -4.02 -1.71 -6.81
C ALA A 103 -5.49 -2.12 -6.89
N THR A 104 -5.92 -2.67 -8.02
CA THR A 104 -7.28 -3.15 -8.21
C THR A 104 -7.58 -4.29 -7.25
N ALA A 105 -6.65 -5.23 -7.11
CA ALA A 105 -6.81 -6.35 -6.18
C ALA A 105 -6.99 -5.87 -4.74
N PHE A 106 -6.21 -4.86 -4.34
CA PHE A 106 -6.36 -4.27 -3.01
C PHE A 106 -7.73 -3.62 -2.82
N LEU A 107 -8.19 -2.86 -3.79
CA LEU A 107 -9.50 -2.21 -3.70
C LEU A 107 -10.64 -3.23 -3.64
N GLU A 108 -10.56 -4.29 -4.44
CA GLU A 108 -11.54 -5.37 -4.40
C GLU A 108 -11.53 -6.08 -3.05
N PHE A 109 -10.34 -6.33 -2.51
CA PHE A 109 -10.19 -6.92 -1.20
C PHE A 109 -10.85 -6.06 -0.13
N MET A 110 -10.64 -4.76 -0.15
CA MET A 110 -11.25 -3.86 0.81
C MET A 110 -12.77 -3.83 0.65
N GLU A 111 -13.25 -3.79 -0.58
CA GLU A 111 -14.70 -3.78 -0.86
C GLU A 111 -15.38 -5.04 -0.35
N GLU A 112 -14.79 -6.21 -0.63
CA GLU A 112 -15.34 -7.49 -0.18
C GLU A 112 -15.40 -7.61 1.34
N ASN A 113 -14.45 -7.02 2.03
CA ASN A 113 -14.34 -7.17 3.48
C ASN A 113 -15.03 -6.05 4.25
N MET A 114 -15.40 -4.95 3.60
CA MET A 114 -16.13 -3.89 4.27
C MET A 114 -17.50 -4.34 4.73
N GLU A 115 -18.12 -5.25 4.03
CA GLU A 115 -19.43 -5.78 4.42
C GLU A 115 -19.36 -6.57 5.73
N LYS A 116 -18.22 -7.16 6.03
CA LYS A 116 -18.02 -7.92 7.27
C LYS A 116 -17.85 -7.02 8.49
N ILE A 117 -17.75 -5.73 8.27
CA ILE A 117 -17.36 -4.77 9.28
C ILE A 117 -18.54 -3.96 9.80
N VAL A 118 -19.62 -4.03 9.12
CA VAL A 118 -20.83 -3.26 9.49
C VAL A 118 -21.58 -3.91 10.65
#